data_7e0fc0b9d1284b82555987230ed3fde7
#
_entry.id   7e0fc0b9d1284b82555987230ed3fde7
#
_cell.length_a   1.000
_cell.length_b   1.000
_cell.length_c   1.000
_cell.angle_alpha   90.00
_cell.angle_beta   90.00
_cell.angle_gamma   90.00
#
_symmetry.space_group_name_H-M   'P 1'
#
loop_
_entity.id
_entity.type
_entity.pdbx_description
1 polymer ?
#
loop_
_entity_poly.entity_id
_entity_poly.type
_entity_poly.pdbx_seq_one_letter_code
_entity_poly.pdbx_strand_id
1 'polypeptide(L)'
;NLNWINVNIDNVKEMWFSDKELQKYRLSRNDLLVSEGGEAGRTCIWKEELEECYIQNSVHKVTMNDECEPHYFLQQFYMFGQKGAFDLIVNKISIAHLTVEKLREIEFIVPPFSEQQSIVNYIESECSKIDFKKARTEELIELLTEYRTALISEAVTGKIKVTED
;
A
#
# COMPACT_ATOMS: atom_id res chain seq x y z
N ASN A 1 -10.77 -1.38 -5.59
CA ASN A 1 -10.27 -0.18 -4.94
C ASN A 1 -8.81 -0.37 -4.54
N LEU A 2 -7.87 0.22 -5.33
CA LEU A 2 -6.44 0.11 -5.07
C LEU A 2 -6.03 1.18 -4.06
N ASN A 3 -5.35 0.77 -2.99
CA ASN A 3 -4.57 1.63 -2.12
C ASN A 3 -3.07 1.40 -2.40
N TRP A 4 -2.20 2.29 -1.93
CA TRP A 4 -0.78 1.98 -1.95
C TRP A 4 -0.49 0.73 -1.13
N ILE A 5 0.25 -0.23 -1.70
CA ILE A 5 0.73 -1.48 -1.10
C ILE A 5 -0.38 -2.55 -0.94
N ASN A 6 -1.62 -2.17 -0.63
CA ASN A 6 -2.71 -3.10 -0.35
C ASN A 6 -3.93 -2.84 -1.23
N VAL A 7 -4.70 -3.91 -1.50
CA VAL A 7 -6.00 -3.82 -2.16
C VAL A 7 -7.12 -3.74 -1.12
N ASN A 8 -8.20 -2.99 -1.43
CA ASN A 8 -9.42 -3.00 -0.66
C ASN A 8 -10.48 -3.79 -1.43
N ILE A 9 -10.97 -4.86 -0.83
CA ILE A 9 -11.96 -5.79 -1.41
C ILE A 9 -13.39 -5.57 -0.92
N ASP A 10 -13.67 -4.55 -0.07
CA ASP A 10 -14.99 -4.36 0.54
C ASP A 10 -16.11 -4.11 -0.48
N ASN A 11 -15.78 -3.57 -1.66
CA ASN A 11 -16.73 -3.21 -2.71
C ASN A 11 -16.25 -3.71 -4.08
N VAL A 12 -15.98 -5.00 -4.20
CA VAL A 12 -15.68 -5.64 -5.49
C VAL A 12 -16.97 -5.82 -6.26
N LYS A 13 -16.96 -5.40 -7.52
CA LYS A 13 -18.12 -5.55 -8.41
C LYS A 13 -18.08 -6.90 -9.10
N GLU A 14 -19.24 -7.53 -9.20
CA GLU A 14 -19.41 -8.68 -10.06
C GLU A 14 -19.72 -8.22 -11.49
N MET A 15 -19.14 -8.88 -12.47
CA MET A 15 -19.40 -8.63 -13.88
C MET A 15 -19.18 -9.88 -14.70
N TRP A 16 -19.78 -9.91 -15.88
CA TRP A 16 -19.63 -10.99 -16.82
C TRP A 16 -18.35 -10.80 -17.65
N PHE A 17 -17.61 -11.91 -17.85
CA PHE A 17 -16.43 -11.99 -18.72
C PHE A 17 -16.60 -13.13 -19.71
N SER A 18 -16.09 -12.97 -20.92
CA SER A 18 -15.95 -14.08 -21.87
C SER A 18 -14.78 -15.00 -21.47
N ASP A 19 -14.76 -16.25 -21.95
CA ASP A 19 -13.70 -17.20 -21.64
C ASP A 19 -12.29 -16.69 -21.95
N LYS A 20 -12.15 -15.86 -23.00
CA LYS A 20 -10.86 -15.23 -23.36
C LYS A 20 -10.46 -14.15 -22.37
N GLU A 21 -11.41 -13.40 -21.87
CA GLU A 21 -11.19 -12.35 -20.88
C GLU A 21 -10.87 -12.95 -19.51
N LEU A 22 -11.53 -14.04 -19.14
CA LEU A 22 -11.22 -14.78 -17.92
C LEU A 22 -9.75 -15.20 -17.88
N GLN A 23 -9.23 -15.76 -18.97
CA GLN A 23 -7.81 -16.15 -19.04
C GLN A 23 -6.87 -14.95 -18.98
N LYS A 24 -7.23 -13.83 -19.61
CA LYS A 24 -6.38 -12.63 -19.74
C LYS A 24 -6.33 -11.79 -18.45
N TYR A 25 -7.47 -11.63 -17.81
CA TYR A 25 -7.65 -10.67 -16.73
C TYR A 25 -7.63 -11.27 -15.33
N ARG A 26 -7.59 -12.61 -15.22
CA ARG A 26 -7.48 -13.30 -13.94
C ARG A 26 -6.23 -12.86 -13.19
N LEU A 27 -6.41 -12.62 -11.90
CA LEU A 27 -5.32 -12.32 -10.98
C LEU A 27 -4.73 -13.60 -10.42
N SER A 28 -3.42 -13.57 -10.24
CA SER A 28 -2.64 -14.60 -9.57
C SER A 28 -1.86 -13.98 -8.42
N ARG A 29 -1.53 -14.79 -7.44
CA ARG A 29 -0.72 -14.35 -6.30
C ARG A 29 0.54 -13.63 -6.79
N ASN A 30 0.87 -12.53 -6.10
CA ASN A 30 2.02 -11.67 -6.40
C ASN A 30 1.92 -10.85 -7.71
N ASP A 31 0.77 -10.85 -8.40
CA ASP A 31 0.55 -9.85 -9.44
C ASP A 31 0.55 -8.44 -8.83
N LEU A 32 1.24 -7.51 -9.47
CA LEU A 32 1.14 -6.10 -9.14
C LEU A 32 -0.01 -5.46 -9.91
N LEU A 33 -0.83 -4.72 -9.19
CA LEU A 33 -1.98 -3.99 -9.73
C LEU A 33 -1.63 -2.51 -9.75
N VAL A 34 -1.55 -1.94 -10.94
CA VAL A 34 -1.14 -0.54 -11.15
C VAL A 34 -2.32 0.27 -11.66
N SER A 35 -2.68 1.34 -10.97
CA SER A 35 -3.77 2.23 -11.36
C SER A 35 -3.42 3.01 -12.63
N GLU A 36 -4.30 2.98 -13.63
CA GLU A 36 -4.17 3.78 -14.84
C GLU A 36 -4.51 5.26 -14.61
N GLY A 37 -5.52 5.53 -13.78
CA GLY A 37 -6.06 6.87 -13.57
C GLY A 37 -6.41 7.17 -12.12
N GLY A 38 -6.91 8.37 -11.88
CA GLY A 38 -7.07 8.91 -10.53
C GLY A 38 -5.71 9.27 -9.95
N GLU A 39 -5.17 8.48 -9.07
CA GLU A 39 -3.75 8.52 -8.67
C GLU A 39 -3.00 7.51 -9.55
N ALA A 40 -2.59 7.98 -10.73
CA ALA A 40 -1.90 7.15 -11.71
C ALA A 40 -0.60 6.58 -11.16
N GLY A 41 -0.34 5.29 -11.42
CA GLY A 41 0.83 4.59 -10.88
C GLY A 41 0.68 4.09 -9.45
N ARG A 42 -0.45 4.34 -8.77
CA ARG A 42 -0.72 3.70 -7.48
C ARG A 42 -0.69 2.19 -7.64
N THR A 43 0.15 1.53 -6.85
CA THR A 43 0.42 0.10 -7.00
C THR A 43 0.19 -0.64 -5.70
N CYS A 44 -0.43 -1.81 -5.81
CA CYS A 44 -0.53 -2.79 -4.74
C CYS A 44 -0.19 -4.18 -5.25
N ILE A 45 0.01 -5.12 -4.33
CA ILE A 45 0.24 -6.53 -4.64
C ILE A 45 -1.00 -7.34 -4.32
N TRP A 46 -1.35 -8.24 -5.23
CA TRP A 46 -2.44 -9.19 -5.03
C TRP A 46 -1.96 -10.39 -4.21
N LYS A 47 -2.62 -10.63 -3.08
CA LYS A 47 -2.27 -11.71 -2.13
C LYS A 47 -3.25 -12.88 -2.16
N GLU A 48 -4.11 -12.93 -3.18
CA GLU A 48 -5.22 -13.88 -3.28
C GLU A 48 -6.28 -13.66 -2.19
N GLU A 49 -6.63 -12.40 -1.95
CA GLU A 49 -7.69 -12.01 -1.01
C GLU A 49 -9.06 -12.60 -1.38
N LEU A 50 -9.25 -12.96 -2.65
CA LEU A 50 -10.41 -13.68 -3.18
C LEU A 50 -9.94 -14.87 -4.01
N GLU A 51 -10.67 -15.99 -3.97
CA GLU A 51 -10.38 -17.21 -4.74
C GLU A 51 -10.37 -16.95 -6.25
N GLU A 52 -11.23 -16.05 -6.70
CA GLU A 52 -11.36 -15.66 -8.09
C GLU A 52 -11.55 -14.14 -8.21
N CYS A 53 -10.63 -13.48 -8.88
CA CYS A 53 -10.69 -12.05 -9.11
C CYS A 53 -10.06 -11.68 -10.45
N TYR A 54 -10.58 -10.60 -11.06
CA TYR A 54 -10.19 -10.14 -12.39
C TYR A 54 -9.94 -8.63 -12.37
N ILE A 55 -9.01 -8.16 -13.19
CA ILE A 55 -8.82 -6.72 -13.38
C ILE A 55 -9.85 -6.17 -14.39
N GLN A 56 -10.07 -4.86 -14.29
CA GLN A 56 -10.87 -4.06 -15.22
C GLN A 56 -10.00 -2.96 -15.84
N ASN A 57 -10.50 -2.34 -16.92
CA ASN A 57 -9.83 -1.40 -17.83
C ASN A 57 -9.05 -0.24 -17.19
N SER A 58 -9.26 0.12 -15.94
CA SER A 58 -8.54 1.19 -15.23
C SER A 58 -7.39 0.68 -14.35
N VAL A 59 -7.06 -0.60 -14.47
CA VAL A 59 -5.99 -1.25 -13.70
C VAL A 59 -5.13 -2.09 -14.63
N HIS A 60 -3.84 -1.88 -14.57
CA HIS A 60 -2.86 -2.75 -15.23
C HIS A 60 -2.44 -3.87 -14.30
N LYS A 61 -2.35 -5.08 -14.86
CA LYS A 61 -1.75 -6.23 -14.18
C LYS A 61 -0.32 -6.40 -14.67
N VAL A 62 0.62 -6.47 -13.73
CA VAL A 62 2.04 -6.73 -14.00
C VAL A 62 2.41 -8.01 -13.28
N THR A 63 2.66 -9.06 -14.05
CA THR A 63 3.14 -10.35 -13.54
C THR A 63 4.65 -10.38 -13.66
N MET A 64 5.35 -10.64 -12.56
CA MET A 64 6.80 -10.73 -12.52
C MET A 64 7.27 -12.07 -13.09
N ASN A 65 8.46 -12.08 -13.67
CA ASN A 65 9.17 -13.31 -14.04
C ASN A 65 9.98 -13.84 -12.84
N ASP A 66 10.60 -15.00 -13.00
CA ASP A 66 11.32 -15.71 -11.93
C ASP A 66 12.58 -14.96 -11.44
N GLU A 67 13.07 -13.94 -12.17
CA GLU A 67 14.23 -13.12 -11.80
C GLU A 67 13.83 -11.85 -11.04
N CYS A 68 12.54 -11.61 -10.86
CA CYS A 68 11.97 -10.40 -10.31
C CYS A 68 11.18 -10.67 -9.03
N GLU A 69 11.63 -10.13 -7.90
CA GLU A 69 10.91 -10.21 -6.63
C GLU A 69 9.76 -9.20 -6.60
N PRO A 70 8.48 -9.63 -6.54
CA PRO A 70 7.33 -8.72 -6.67
C PRO A 70 7.31 -7.61 -5.61
N HIS A 71 7.67 -7.91 -4.36
CA HIS A 71 7.70 -6.91 -3.27
C HIS A 71 8.80 -5.88 -3.49
N TYR A 72 9.92 -6.25 -4.12
CA TYR A 72 10.98 -5.31 -4.47
C TYR A 72 10.47 -4.27 -5.48
N PHE A 73 9.79 -4.71 -6.54
CA PHE A 73 9.21 -3.80 -7.54
C PHE A 73 8.05 -2.99 -6.97
N LEU A 74 7.23 -3.56 -6.08
CA LEU A 74 6.22 -2.82 -5.34
C LEU A 74 6.83 -1.61 -4.61
N GLN A 75 7.98 -1.79 -3.95
CA GLN A 75 8.68 -0.69 -3.28
C GLN A 75 9.21 0.36 -4.26
N GLN A 76 9.71 -0.05 -5.43
CA GLN A 76 10.13 0.91 -6.46
C GLN A 76 8.94 1.72 -7.01
N PHE A 77 7.81 1.08 -7.31
CA PHE A 77 6.58 1.78 -7.69
C PHE A 77 6.13 2.76 -6.61
N TYR A 78 6.15 2.34 -5.34
CA TYR A 78 5.82 3.21 -4.22
C TYR A 78 6.75 4.44 -4.16
N MET A 79 8.06 4.24 -4.28
CA MET A 79 9.02 5.33 -4.30
C MET A 79 8.82 6.29 -5.48
N PHE A 80 8.51 5.78 -6.67
CA PHE A 80 8.17 6.61 -7.82
C PHE A 80 6.93 7.46 -7.55
N GLY A 81 5.89 6.87 -6.95
CA GLY A 81 4.69 7.59 -6.54
C GLY A 81 4.99 8.71 -5.54
N GLN A 82 5.73 8.41 -4.48
CA GLN A 82 6.10 9.38 -3.44
C GLN A 82 6.96 10.54 -3.97
N LYS A 83 7.77 10.29 -5.00
CA LYS A 83 8.59 11.33 -5.67
C LYS A 83 7.84 12.09 -6.76
N GLY A 84 6.57 11.78 -7.01
CA GLY A 84 5.78 12.40 -8.07
C GLY A 84 6.28 12.06 -9.49
N ALA A 85 7.05 10.98 -9.66
CA ALA A 85 7.61 10.61 -10.96
C ALA A 85 6.52 10.25 -11.97
N PHE A 86 5.42 9.64 -11.53
CA PHE A 86 4.28 9.37 -12.41
C PHE A 86 3.63 10.65 -12.95
N ASP A 87 3.61 11.74 -12.19
CA ASP A 87 3.09 13.02 -12.63
C ASP A 87 3.88 13.62 -13.80
N LEU A 88 5.17 13.28 -13.90
CA LEU A 88 6.03 13.71 -15.01
C LEU A 88 5.76 12.89 -16.28
N ILE A 89 5.43 11.61 -16.12
CA ILE A 89 5.16 10.67 -17.21
C ILE A 89 3.75 10.87 -17.77
N VAL A 90 2.82 11.21 -16.90
CA VAL A 90 1.41 11.42 -17.24
C VAL A 90 1.21 12.90 -17.61
N ASN A 91 1.06 13.20 -18.89
CA ASN A 91 0.84 14.57 -19.39
C ASN A 91 -0.40 15.19 -18.74
N LYS A 92 -0.22 16.32 -18.03
CA LYS A 92 -1.26 17.04 -17.26
C LYS A 92 -2.29 17.82 -18.09
N ILE A 93 -2.26 17.73 -19.42
CA ILE A 93 -3.12 18.55 -20.31
C ILE A 93 -4.54 17.95 -20.49
N SER A 94 -4.73 16.68 -20.15
CA SER A 94 -6.03 15.98 -20.11
C SER A 94 -6.09 15.08 -18.88
N ILE A 95 -7.13 14.25 -18.75
CA ILE A 95 -7.23 13.28 -17.66
C ILE A 95 -5.92 12.46 -17.61
N ALA A 96 -5.25 12.55 -16.49
CA ALA A 96 -3.95 11.90 -16.27
C ALA A 96 -4.09 10.38 -16.34
N HIS A 97 -3.66 9.75 -17.45
CA HIS A 97 -3.67 8.30 -17.62
C HIS A 97 -2.26 7.75 -17.79
N LEU A 98 -1.93 6.77 -16.97
CA LEU A 98 -0.75 5.92 -17.14
C LEU A 98 -1.13 4.77 -18.08
N THR A 99 -0.98 4.97 -19.39
CA THR A 99 -1.28 3.92 -20.37
C THR A 99 -0.25 2.78 -20.30
N VAL A 100 -0.59 1.63 -20.90
CA VAL A 100 0.32 0.46 -20.97
C VAL A 100 1.67 0.83 -21.62
N GLU A 101 1.62 1.68 -22.66
CA GLU A 101 2.82 2.14 -23.37
C GLU A 101 3.73 2.92 -22.42
N LYS A 102 3.20 3.89 -21.69
CA LYS A 102 3.94 4.68 -20.71
C LYS A 102 4.47 3.82 -19.56
N LEU A 103 3.66 2.86 -19.08
CA LEU A 103 4.09 1.92 -18.05
C LEU A 103 5.30 1.09 -18.49
N ARG A 104 5.35 0.69 -19.77
CA ARG A 104 6.47 -0.07 -20.35
C ARG A 104 7.75 0.73 -20.53
N GLU A 105 7.68 2.05 -20.57
CA GLU A 105 8.82 2.95 -20.68
C GLU A 105 9.49 3.26 -19.33
N ILE A 106 8.90 2.81 -18.23
CA ILE A 106 9.46 3.03 -16.89
C ILE A 106 10.66 2.11 -16.70
N GLU A 107 11.79 2.72 -16.44
CA GLU A 107 13.03 2.01 -16.12
C GLU A 107 13.15 1.76 -14.63
N PHE A 108 13.36 0.50 -14.25
CA PHE A 108 13.59 0.07 -12.89
C PHE A 108 15.02 -0.39 -12.69
N ILE A 109 15.53 -0.20 -11.47
CA ILE A 109 16.82 -0.78 -11.06
C ILE A 109 16.58 -2.26 -10.75
N VAL A 110 17.32 -3.14 -11.41
CA VAL A 110 17.16 -4.60 -11.28
C VAL A 110 18.48 -5.23 -10.82
N PRO A 111 18.78 -5.29 -9.52
CA PRO A 111 19.92 -6.03 -9.01
C PRO A 111 19.67 -7.54 -9.10
N PRO A 112 20.68 -8.39 -8.82
CA PRO A 112 20.48 -9.83 -8.75
C PRO A 112 19.34 -10.22 -7.82
N PHE A 113 18.60 -11.28 -8.12
CA PHE A 113 17.40 -11.71 -7.37
C PHE A 113 17.64 -11.86 -5.85
N SER A 114 18.79 -12.42 -5.46
CA SER A 114 19.17 -12.56 -4.05
C SER A 114 19.35 -11.21 -3.34
N GLU A 115 19.80 -10.18 -4.05
CA GLU A 115 19.91 -8.83 -3.52
C GLU A 115 18.53 -8.17 -3.40
N GLN A 116 17.64 -8.36 -4.39
CA GLN A 116 16.25 -7.91 -4.31
C GLN A 116 15.57 -8.46 -3.05
N GLN A 117 15.70 -9.77 -2.80
CA GLN A 117 15.16 -10.43 -1.61
C GLN A 117 15.77 -9.87 -0.31
N SER A 118 17.06 -9.64 -0.30
CA SER A 118 17.75 -9.07 0.86
C SER A 118 17.25 -7.65 1.19
N ILE A 119 17.02 -6.84 0.15
CA ILE A 119 16.47 -5.50 0.29
C ILE A 119 15.03 -5.56 0.84
N VAL A 120 14.18 -6.43 0.31
CA VAL A 120 12.80 -6.60 0.79
C VAL A 120 12.79 -7.01 2.25
N ASN A 121 13.55 -8.05 2.62
CA ASN A 121 13.64 -8.53 4.00
C ASN A 121 14.11 -7.45 4.97
N TYR A 122 15.09 -6.63 4.55
CA TYR A 122 15.55 -5.50 5.36
C TYR A 122 14.45 -4.46 5.56
N ILE A 123 13.77 -4.04 4.49
CA ILE A 123 12.68 -3.06 4.55
C ILE A 123 11.55 -3.57 5.46
N GLU A 124 11.10 -4.81 5.28
CA GLU A 124 10.04 -5.42 6.08
C GLU A 124 10.41 -5.49 7.56
N SER A 125 11.66 -5.88 7.87
CA SER A 125 12.16 -5.92 9.24
C SER A 125 12.15 -4.53 9.89
N GLU A 126 12.65 -3.52 9.20
CA GLU A 126 12.69 -2.16 9.75
C GLU A 126 11.29 -1.54 9.87
N CYS A 127 10.42 -1.74 8.88
CA CYS A 127 9.03 -1.30 8.94
C CYS A 127 8.29 -1.96 10.11
N SER A 128 8.45 -3.26 10.33
CA SER A 128 7.84 -3.97 11.46
C SER A 128 8.28 -3.41 12.81
N LYS A 129 9.55 -3.01 12.96
CA LYS A 129 10.04 -2.35 14.18
C LYS A 129 9.40 -0.97 14.38
N ILE A 130 9.19 -0.23 13.29
CA ILE A 130 8.54 1.08 13.33
C ILE A 130 7.07 0.90 13.72
N ASP A 131 6.35 -0.05 13.10
CA ASP A 131 4.96 -0.32 13.38
C ASP A 131 4.74 -0.78 14.83
N PHE A 132 5.64 -1.62 15.35
CA PHE A 132 5.62 -1.99 16.77
C PHE A 132 5.77 -0.78 17.70
N LYS A 133 6.74 0.11 17.41
CA LYS A 133 6.93 1.33 18.20
C LYS A 133 5.71 2.26 18.11
N LYS A 134 5.13 2.38 16.92
CA LYS A 134 3.93 3.19 16.70
C LYS A 134 2.76 2.66 17.53
N ALA A 135 2.44 1.38 17.44
CA ALA A 135 1.38 0.75 18.23
C ALA A 135 1.58 0.94 19.75
N ARG A 136 2.84 0.76 20.21
CA ARG A 136 3.16 0.98 21.63
C ARG A 136 3.00 2.43 22.07
N THR A 137 3.30 3.37 21.18
CA THR A 137 3.13 4.81 21.46
C THR A 137 1.64 5.19 21.50
N GLU A 138 0.84 4.64 20.62
CA GLU A 138 -0.62 4.83 20.61
C GLU A 138 -1.24 4.32 21.90
N GLU A 139 -0.88 3.12 22.37
CA GLU A 139 -1.32 2.57 23.68
C GLU A 139 -0.92 3.48 24.83
N LEU A 140 0.31 4.02 24.83
CA LEU A 140 0.76 4.95 25.86
C LEU A 140 -0.03 6.25 25.87
N ILE A 141 -0.39 6.78 24.71
CA ILE A 141 -1.23 7.99 24.58
C ILE A 141 -2.62 7.74 25.21
N GLU A 142 -3.22 6.58 24.97
CA GLU A 142 -4.49 6.20 25.57
C GLU A 142 -4.40 6.16 27.09
N LEU A 143 -3.41 5.45 27.64
CA LEU A 143 -3.16 5.37 29.09
C LEU A 143 -2.93 6.73 29.74
N LEU A 144 -2.16 7.61 29.10
CA LEU A 144 -1.91 8.98 29.59
C LEU A 144 -3.19 9.82 29.57
N THR A 145 -4.05 9.60 28.58
CA THR A 145 -5.35 10.29 28.49
C THR A 145 -6.28 9.85 29.59
N GLU A 146 -6.34 8.55 29.89
CA GLU A 146 -7.11 8.01 31.03
C GLU A 146 -6.57 8.54 32.36
N TYR A 147 -5.24 8.49 32.55
CA TYR A 147 -4.59 9.00 33.76
C TYR A 147 -4.88 10.49 33.99
N ARG A 148 -4.77 11.31 32.93
CA ARG A 148 -5.10 12.74 32.97
C ARG A 148 -6.55 12.96 33.44
N THR A 149 -7.49 12.17 32.88
CA THR A 149 -8.91 12.28 33.23
C THR A 149 -9.16 11.89 34.69
N ALA A 150 -8.56 10.80 35.13
CA ALA A 150 -8.65 10.33 36.52
C ALA A 150 -8.05 11.38 37.49
N LEU A 151 -6.88 11.90 37.20
CA LEU A 151 -6.20 12.90 38.01
C LEU A 151 -7.04 14.18 38.18
N ILE A 152 -7.63 14.68 37.07
CA ILE A 152 -8.53 15.85 37.15
C ILE A 152 -9.74 15.54 38.04
N SER A 153 -10.39 14.39 37.85
CA SER A 153 -11.53 13.98 38.64
C SER A 153 -11.20 13.88 40.13
N GLU A 154 -10.09 13.24 40.47
CA GLU A 154 -9.68 13.06 41.86
C GLU A 154 -9.27 14.39 42.53
N ALA A 155 -8.60 15.27 41.81
CA ALA A 155 -8.23 16.58 42.31
C ALA A 155 -9.45 17.47 42.59
N VAL A 156 -10.40 17.57 41.62
CA VAL A 156 -11.58 18.44 41.77
C VAL A 156 -12.63 17.89 42.76
N THR A 157 -12.62 16.57 43.01
CA THR A 157 -13.50 15.93 43.99
C THR A 157 -12.89 15.86 45.41
N GLY A 158 -11.68 16.40 45.58
CA GLY A 158 -10.98 16.44 46.88
C GLY A 158 -10.40 15.11 47.34
N LYS A 159 -10.29 14.11 46.45
CA LYS A 159 -9.64 12.84 46.78
C LYS A 159 -8.12 13.00 46.88
N ILE A 160 -7.56 13.94 46.14
CA ILE A 160 -6.17 14.32 46.20
C ILE A 160 -6.07 15.69 46.85
N LYS A 161 -5.32 15.81 47.94
CA LYS A 161 -5.02 17.09 48.59
C LYS A 161 -3.99 17.86 47.73
N VAL A 162 -4.38 19.04 47.23
CA VAL A 162 -3.55 19.90 46.35
C VAL A 162 -3.11 21.18 47.01
N THR A 163 -3.52 21.42 48.29
CA THR A 163 -3.12 22.59 49.08
C THR A 163 -2.09 22.19 50.13
N GLU A 164 -1.04 22.98 50.31
CA GLU A 164 -0.19 22.89 51.49
C GLU A 164 -0.91 23.50 52.66
N ASP A 165 -0.84 22.88 53.86
CA ASP A 165 -1.34 23.44 55.12
C ASP A 165 -0.43 24.52 55.62
#